data_3c660e592af25fc88692ca9609b08483
#
_entry.id   3c660e592af25fc88692ca9609b08483
#
_cell.length_a   1.000
_cell.length_b   1.000
_cell.length_c   1.000
_cell.angle_alpha   90.00
_cell.angle_beta   90.00
_cell.angle_gamma   90.00
#
_symmetry.space_group_name_H-M   'P 1'
#
loop_
_entity.id
_entity.type
_entity.pdbx_description
1 polymer ?
#
loop_
_entity_poly.entity_id
_entity_poly.type
_entity_poly.pdbx_seq_one_letter_code
_entity_poly.pdbx_strand_id
1 'polypeptide(L)'
;PMDLFDPKPELTRLGGQALPASFGKPVSQFTKGDTKCLASTRAFKRHGQSGLWMSDLMPHLARQADDICYLHACHANSSVHAPAMYEMHSGRMIPGHPTLGSWVAYGLGSPADNLPAFCVLLQPEGTPEGGAPCWGSAYLPATYQGTLLRRGASPLLHLNPPEGVTRDRQQRNLELIKALNNLHADPADSRLAARTATYELAFRMQMSAPEAVDLSRETAATKNLYGLDNAA
;
A
#
# COMPACT_ATOMS: atom_id res chain seq x y z
N PRO A 1 -11.02 7.00 -9.97
CA PRO A 1 -12.46 7.09 -9.69
C PRO A 1 -12.99 8.48 -10.06
N MET A 2 -14.05 8.50 -10.88
CA MET A 2 -14.60 9.75 -11.43
C MET A 2 -15.32 10.61 -10.38
N ASP A 3 -15.78 9.98 -9.32
CA ASP A 3 -16.69 10.61 -8.34
C ASP A 3 -16.00 11.07 -7.05
N LEU A 4 -14.70 11.35 -7.05
CA LEU A 4 -13.96 11.71 -5.84
C LEU A 4 -13.49 13.17 -5.81
N PHE A 5 -12.61 13.56 -6.74
CA PHE A 5 -11.87 14.82 -6.62
C PHE A 5 -11.95 15.73 -7.86
N ASP A 6 -12.56 15.27 -8.93
CA ASP A 6 -12.58 15.99 -10.19
C ASP A 6 -13.97 15.89 -10.84
N PRO A 7 -14.83 16.88 -10.63
CA PRO A 7 -16.18 16.92 -11.21
C PRO A 7 -16.09 16.96 -12.73
N LYS A 8 -16.97 16.21 -13.41
CA LYS A 8 -17.06 16.15 -14.87
C LYS A 8 -18.41 16.71 -15.33
N PRO A 9 -18.60 18.03 -15.38
CA PRO A 9 -19.89 18.64 -15.70
C PRO A 9 -20.42 18.22 -17.08
N GLU A 10 -19.57 18.06 -18.08
CA GLU A 10 -19.98 17.59 -19.40
C GLU A 10 -20.44 16.12 -19.38
N LEU A 11 -19.79 15.28 -18.60
CA LEU A 11 -20.23 13.90 -18.42
C LEU A 11 -21.59 13.84 -17.74
N THR A 12 -21.82 14.72 -16.76
CA THR A 12 -23.12 14.84 -16.07
C THR A 12 -24.19 15.31 -17.04
N ARG A 13 -23.92 16.31 -17.88
CA ARG A 13 -24.82 16.83 -18.90
C ARG A 13 -25.21 15.77 -19.97
N LEU A 14 -24.25 14.90 -20.31
CA LEU A 14 -24.42 13.84 -21.32
C LEU A 14 -24.93 12.54 -20.71
N GLY A 15 -25.26 12.49 -19.42
CA GLY A 15 -25.70 11.28 -18.74
C GLY A 15 -26.82 10.56 -19.46
N GLY A 16 -26.66 9.24 -19.68
CA GLY A 16 -27.60 8.39 -20.39
C GLY A 16 -27.57 8.50 -21.93
N GLN A 17 -26.87 9.50 -22.50
CA GLN A 17 -26.72 9.68 -23.92
C GLN A 17 -25.55 8.84 -24.48
N ALA A 18 -25.58 8.60 -25.78
CA ALA A 18 -24.45 7.96 -26.46
C ALA A 18 -23.18 8.84 -26.38
N LEU A 19 -22.02 8.21 -26.38
CA LEU A 19 -20.76 8.92 -26.39
C LEU A 19 -20.66 9.77 -27.66
N PRO A 20 -20.34 11.08 -27.57
CA PRO A 20 -20.19 11.94 -28.74
C PRO A 20 -19.15 11.40 -29.73
N ALA A 21 -19.42 11.50 -31.01
CA ALA A 21 -18.53 11.01 -32.08
C ALA A 21 -17.12 11.64 -32.02
N SER A 22 -16.97 12.84 -31.46
CA SER A 22 -15.68 13.53 -31.24
C SER A 22 -14.72 12.77 -30.35
N PHE A 23 -15.21 11.90 -29.48
CA PHE A 23 -14.37 11.02 -28.63
C PHE A 23 -13.85 9.78 -29.36
N GLY A 24 -14.30 9.53 -30.58
CA GLY A 24 -13.97 8.32 -31.31
C GLY A 24 -14.63 7.07 -30.73
N LYS A 25 -14.22 5.92 -31.20
CA LYS A 25 -14.66 4.64 -30.62
C LYS A 25 -13.83 4.29 -29.40
N PRO A 26 -14.44 3.97 -28.25
CA PRO A 26 -13.68 3.52 -27.09
C PRO A 26 -12.86 2.27 -27.43
N VAL A 27 -11.54 2.36 -27.24
CA VAL A 27 -10.63 1.22 -27.41
C VAL A 27 -10.53 0.50 -26.08
N SER A 28 -11.45 -0.42 -25.83
CA SER A 28 -11.41 -1.27 -24.65
C SER A 28 -11.94 -2.65 -24.98
N GLN A 29 -11.21 -3.68 -24.56
CA GLN A 29 -11.67 -5.08 -24.68
C GLN A 29 -12.94 -5.38 -23.87
N PHE A 30 -13.28 -4.49 -22.93
CA PHE A 30 -14.45 -4.64 -22.04
C PHE A 30 -15.69 -3.88 -22.52
N THR A 31 -15.57 -2.97 -23.51
CA THR A 31 -16.72 -2.25 -24.05
C THR A 31 -17.40 -3.08 -25.14
N LYS A 32 -18.59 -3.56 -24.85
CA LYS A 32 -19.46 -4.27 -25.83
C LYS A 32 -20.73 -3.44 -26.01
N GLY A 33 -21.09 -3.16 -27.27
CA GLY A 33 -22.33 -2.47 -27.61
C GLY A 33 -22.31 -0.96 -27.48
N ASP A 34 -23.48 -0.35 -27.38
CA ASP A 34 -23.67 1.10 -27.28
C ASP A 34 -23.19 1.61 -25.93
N THR A 35 -22.09 2.36 -25.95
CA THR A 35 -21.53 2.99 -24.75
C THR A 35 -22.29 4.27 -24.45
N LYS A 36 -22.94 4.32 -23.30
CA LYS A 36 -23.63 5.52 -22.80
C LYS A 36 -22.76 6.22 -21.75
N CYS A 37 -22.84 7.54 -21.72
CA CYS A 37 -22.20 8.34 -20.69
C CYS A 37 -22.85 8.09 -19.33
N LEU A 38 -22.07 7.87 -18.29
CA LEU A 38 -22.54 7.73 -16.91
C LEU A 38 -22.35 9.05 -16.18
N ALA A 39 -23.43 9.71 -15.82
CA ALA A 39 -23.40 10.90 -14.97
C ALA A 39 -23.02 10.54 -13.55
N SER A 40 -22.27 11.41 -12.88
CA SER A 40 -22.06 11.30 -11.44
C SER A 40 -23.36 11.62 -10.70
N THR A 41 -23.69 10.82 -9.68
CA THR A 41 -24.79 11.05 -8.76
C THR A 41 -24.33 11.82 -7.50
N ARG A 42 -23.06 12.22 -7.45
CA ARG A 42 -22.44 12.84 -6.29
C ARG A 42 -22.46 14.36 -6.34
N ALA A 43 -22.61 14.97 -5.18
CA ALA A 43 -22.45 16.42 -5.02
C ALA A 43 -20.97 16.75 -4.80
N PHE A 44 -20.50 17.78 -5.52
CA PHE A 44 -19.13 18.29 -5.39
C PHE A 44 -19.14 19.69 -4.79
N LYS A 45 -18.17 19.94 -3.92
CA LYS A 45 -17.91 21.27 -3.34
C LYS A 45 -16.42 21.56 -3.35
N ARG A 46 -16.08 22.84 -3.31
CA ARG A 46 -14.72 23.30 -3.06
C ARG A 46 -14.44 23.31 -1.56
N HIS A 47 -13.24 22.86 -1.17
CA HIS A 47 -12.80 22.77 0.20
C HIS A 47 -11.44 23.42 0.40
N GLY A 48 -11.19 23.91 1.63
CA GLY A 48 -9.98 24.58 2.01
C GLY A 48 -9.73 25.91 1.32
N GLN A 49 -8.59 26.52 1.59
CA GLN A 49 -8.09 27.72 0.91
C GLN A 49 -7.59 27.38 -0.51
N SER A 50 -7.12 26.15 -0.70
CA SER A 50 -6.71 25.61 -2.01
C SER A 50 -7.88 25.52 -3.00
N GLY A 51 -9.11 25.53 -2.52
CA GLY A 51 -10.31 25.41 -3.35
C GLY A 51 -10.44 24.05 -4.04
N LEU A 52 -9.86 23.00 -3.47
CA LEU A 52 -9.89 21.66 -4.02
C LEU A 52 -11.31 21.10 -4.12
N TRP A 53 -11.64 20.56 -5.30
CA TRP A 53 -12.93 19.89 -5.49
C TRP A 53 -12.91 18.51 -4.82
N MET A 54 -13.92 18.25 -4.00
CA MET A 54 -14.21 16.91 -3.46
C MET A 54 -15.67 16.60 -3.50
N SER A 55 -16.00 15.32 -3.64
CA SER A 55 -17.36 14.82 -3.56
C SER A 55 -17.79 14.62 -2.11
N ASP A 56 -19.09 14.44 -1.92
CA ASP A 56 -19.74 14.13 -0.63
C ASP A 56 -19.32 12.75 -0.06
N LEU A 57 -18.61 11.94 -0.83
CA LEU A 57 -18.08 10.65 -0.37
C LEU A 57 -16.93 10.79 0.64
N MET A 58 -16.25 11.95 0.68
CA MET A 58 -15.03 12.16 1.44
C MET A 58 -15.12 13.29 2.48
N PRO A 59 -16.14 13.27 3.40
CA PRO A 59 -16.42 14.41 4.28
C PRO A 59 -15.29 14.68 5.29
N HIS A 60 -14.57 13.64 5.72
CA HIS A 60 -13.46 13.78 6.66
C HIS A 60 -12.18 14.25 5.96
N LEU A 61 -11.89 13.70 4.78
CA LEU A 61 -10.74 14.10 3.98
C LEU A 61 -10.86 15.55 3.51
N ALA A 62 -12.07 16.00 3.23
CA ALA A 62 -12.36 17.37 2.83
C ALA A 62 -11.94 18.43 3.87
N ARG A 63 -11.86 18.05 5.15
CA ARG A 63 -11.37 18.94 6.22
C ARG A 63 -9.85 19.12 6.20
N GLN A 64 -9.14 18.24 5.51
CA GLN A 64 -7.68 18.23 5.37
C GLN A 64 -7.25 18.65 3.96
N ALA A 65 -8.14 19.34 3.21
CA ALA A 65 -7.92 19.66 1.80
C ALA A 65 -6.63 20.46 1.56
N ASP A 66 -6.26 21.34 2.50
CA ASP A 66 -5.08 22.19 2.39
C ASP A 66 -3.77 21.48 2.76
N ASP A 67 -3.86 20.33 3.43
CA ASP A 67 -2.72 19.51 3.84
C ASP A 67 -2.35 18.44 2.80
N ILE A 68 -3.12 18.34 1.69
CA ILE A 68 -2.98 17.26 0.72
C ILE A 68 -2.67 17.81 -0.67
N CYS A 69 -1.65 17.25 -1.30
CA CYS A 69 -1.34 17.52 -2.73
C CYS A 69 -2.04 16.48 -3.62
N TYR A 70 -2.88 16.94 -4.54
CA TYR A 70 -3.61 16.11 -5.49
C TYR A 70 -3.00 16.17 -6.89
N LEU A 71 -2.57 15.01 -7.38
CA LEU A 71 -2.02 14.86 -8.73
C LEU A 71 -3.11 14.28 -9.66
N HIS A 72 -3.97 15.16 -10.19
CA HIS A 72 -5.11 14.78 -11.01
C HIS A 72 -4.77 14.15 -12.36
N ALA A 73 -3.61 14.49 -12.92
CA ALA A 73 -3.20 14.07 -14.25
C ALA A 73 -2.36 12.79 -14.29
N CYS A 74 -2.20 12.09 -13.15
CA CYS A 74 -1.49 10.82 -13.12
C CYS A 74 -2.25 9.75 -13.89
N HIS A 75 -1.57 9.08 -14.83
CA HIS A 75 -2.08 7.95 -15.58
C HIS A 75 -0.97 6.94 -15.82
N ALA A 76 -1.34 5.69 -16.06
CA ALA A 76 -0.44 4.64 -16.49
C ALA A 76 -0.58 4.39 -18.00
N ASN A 77 0.48 3.91 -18.63
CA ASN A 77 0.51 3.64 -20.09
C ASN A 77 -0.15 2.30 -20.47
N SER A 78 -0.66 1.56 -19.50
CA SER A 78 -1.34 0.28 -19.72
C SER A 78 -2.81 0.34 -19.33
N SER A 79 -3.69 -0.23 -20.16
CA SER A 79 -5.09 -0.50 -19.83
C SER A 79 -5.28 -1.79 -19.02
N VAL A 80 -4.24 -2.59 -18.84
CA VAL A 80 -4.24 -3.82 -18.04
C VAL A 80 -3.80 -3.50 -16.62
N HIS A 81 -4.52 -4.01 -15.62
CA HIS A 81 -4.34 -3.62 -14.22
C HIS A 81 -2.91 -3.87 -13.70
N ALA A 82 -2.38 -5.08 -13.85
CA ALA A 82 -1.08 -5.42 -13.26
C ALA A 82 0.09 -4.56 -13.80
N PRO A 83 0.30 -4.39 -15.11
CA PRO A 83 1.31 -3.47 -15.64
C PRO A 83 1.08 -2.02 -15.22
N ALA A 84 -0.17 -1.54 -15.21
CA ALA A 84 -0.49 -0.18 -14.77
C ALA A 84 -0.15 0.03 -13.29
N MET A 85 -0.44 -0.95 -12.44
CA MET A 85 -0.09 -0.90 -11.02
C MET A 85 1.43 -0.88 -10.81
N TYR A 86 2.18 -1.73 -11.54
CA TYR A 86 3.64 -1.71 -11.46
C TYR A 86 4.19 -0.33 -11.86
N GLU A 87 3.68 0.25 -12.94
CA GLU A 87 4.11 1.58 -13.38
C GLU A 87 3.83 2.66 -12.33
N MET A 88 2.65 2.66 -11.71
CA MET A 88 2.29 3.61 -10.66
C MET A 88 3.14 3.43 -9.38
N HIS A 89 3.56 2.20 -9.06
CA HIS A 89 4.34 1.91 -7.86
C HIS A 89 5.86 2.01 -8.05
N SER A 90 6.38 1.73 -9.26
CA SER A 90 7.82 1.62 -9.51
C SER A 90 8.32 2.44 -10.72
N GLY A 91 7.42 3.09 -11.47
CA GLY A 91 7.76 3.79 -12.72
C GLY A 91 8.01 2.85 -13.91
N ARG A 92 7.72 1.54 -13.79
CA ARG A 92 7.91 0.55 -14.84
C ARG A 92 6.73 -0.40 -14.95
N MET A 93 6.31 -0.73 -16.17
CA MET A 93 5.17 -1.64 -16.43
C MET A 93 5.48 -3.12 -16.17
N ILE A 94 6.71 -3.46 -15.85
CA ILE A 94 7.16 -4.83 -15.56
C ILE A 94 7.59 -4.97 -14.11
N PRO A 95 7.39 -6.12 -13.46
CA PRO A 95 7.90 -6.37 -12.12
C PRO A 95 9.45 -6.42 -12.09
N GLY A 96 10.04 -6.37 -10.90
CA GLY A 96 11.50 -6.47 -10.73
C GLY A 96 12.18 -5.13 -10.45
N HIS A 97 11.40 -4.07 -10.25
CA HIS A 97 11.88 -2.76 -9.81
C HIS A 97 11.36 -2.45 -8.40
N PRO A 98 12.17 -1.77 -7.56
CA PRO A 98 11.72 -1.37 -6.23
C PRO A 98 10.56 -0.40 -6.32
N THR A 99 9.61 -0.56 -5.43
CA THR A 99 8.47 0.35 -5.33
C THR A 99 8.83 1.63 -4.60
N LEU A 100 8.02 2.67 -4.74
CA LEU A 100 8.22 3.96 -4.07
C LEU A 100 8.42 3.78 -2.56
N GLY A 101 7.61 2.94 -1.89
CA GLY A 101 7.75 2.68 -0.45
C GLY A 101 9.09 2.05 -0.10
N SER A 102 9.61 1.15 -0.94
CA SER A 102 10.94 0.56 -0.76
C SER A 102 12.05 1.59 -0.94
N TRP A 103 11.95 2.49 -1.91
CA TRP A 103 12.89 3.59 -2.10
C TRP A 103 12.88 4.58 -0.94
N VAL A 104 11.70 4.93 -0.41
CA VAL A 104 11.57 5.79 0.76
C VAL A 104 12.21 5.14 1.98
N ALA A 105 11.92 3.87 2.24
CA ALA A 105 12.52 3.13 3.35
C ALA A 105 14.05 3.00 3.20
N TYR A 106 14.56 2.81 1.97
CA TYR A 106 15.99 2.75 1.69
C TYR A 106 16.69 4.09 1.90
N GLY A 107 16.12 5.18 1.39
CA GLY A 107 16.77 6.49 1.37
C GLY A 107 16.61 7.29 2.67
N LEU A 108 15.46 7.17 3.35
CA LEU A 108 15.15 7.93 4.57
C LEU A 108 15.23 7.09 5.84
N GLY A 109 15.22 5.75 5.71
CA GLY A 109 15.18 4.86 6.87
C GLY A 109 13.82 4.85 7.57
N SER A 110 13.85 4.48 8.84
CA SER A 110 12.68 4.47 9.72
C SER A 110 13.05 5.06 11.08
N PRO A 111 12.16 5.83 11.71
CA PRO A 111 12.35 6.26 13.10
C PRO A 111 12.20 5.10 14.09
N ALA A 112 11.67 3.94 13.66
CA ALA A 112 11.49 2.75 14.49
C ALA A 112 12.47 1.65 14.08
N ASP A 113 13.22 1.10 15.04
CA ASP A 113 14.20 0.04 14.80
C ASP A 113 13.59 -1.37 14.90
N ASN A 114 12.37 -1.48 15.45
CA ASN A 114 11.72 -2.74 15.82
C ASN A 114 10.38 -2.99 15.09
N LEU A 115 10.00 -2.08 14.19
CA LEU A 115 8.81 -2.19 13.34
C LEU A 115 9.21 -2.01 11.87
N PRO A 116 8.43 -2.54 10.93
CA PRO A 116 8.73 -2.37 9.52
C PRO A 116 8.58 -0.91 9.10
N ALA A 117 9.54 -0.39 8.34
CA ALA A 117 9.51 0.96 7.78
C ALA A 117 8.41 1.16 6.73
N PHE A 118 8.03 0.06 6.06
CA PHE A 118 7.03 0.06 4.99
C PHE A 118 5.95 -0.97 5.30
N CYS A 119 4.77 -0.52 5.71
CA CYS A 119 3.60 -1.34 5.97
C CYS A 119 2.63 -1.27 4.79
N VAL A 120 2.00 -2.41 4.50
CA VAL A 120 1.02 -2.56 3.41
C VAL A 120 -0.31 -3.01 3.98
N LEU A 121 -1.36 -2.25 3.70
CA LEU A 121 -2.74 -2.58 4.01
C LEU A 121 -3.48 -2.87 2.72
N LEU A 122 -4.09 -4.04 2.61
CA LEU A 122 -4.88 -4.43 1.45
C LEU A 122 -6.36 -4.16 1.66
N GLN A 123 -7.07 -4.01 0.54
CA GLN A 123 -8.53 -3.95 0.55
C GLN A 123 -9.15 -5.27 1.02
N PRO A 124 -10.42 -5.23 1.48
CA PRO A 124 -11.16 -6.44 1.90
C PRO A 124 -11.20 -7.55 0.85
N GLU A 125 -11.28 -7.15 -0.41
CA GLU A 125 -11.46 -8.05 -1.55
C GLU A 125 -10.20 -8.87 -1.87
N GLY A 126 -9.08 -8.59 -1.21
CA GLY A 126 -7.86 -9.39 -1.29
C GLY A 126 -6.69 -8.73 -1.99
N THR A 127 -5.81 -9.56 -2.53
CA THR A 127 -4.58 -9.12 -3.17
C THR A 127 -4.89 -8.48 -4.53
N PRO A 128 -4.35 -7.28 -4.82
CA PRO A 128 -4.51 -6.65 -6.12
C PRO A 128 -3.89 -7.49 -7.24
N GLU A 129 -4.34 -7.31 -8.48
CA GLU A 129 -3.88 -8.09 -9.64
C GLU A 129 -2.36 -8.06 -9.86
N GLY A 130 -1.69 -6.98 -9.46
CA GLY A 130 -0.23 -6.87 -9.49
C GLY A 130 0.49 -7.71 -8.43
N GLY A 131 -0.22 -8.13 -7.38
CA GLY A 131 0.34 -8.95 -6.30
C GLY A 131 1.50 -8.33 -5.54
N ALA A 132 2.32 -9.18 -4.94
CA ALA A 132 3.46 -8.79 -4.11
C ALA A 132 4.48 -7.84 -4.78
N PRO A 133 4.72 -7.88 -6.10
CA PRO A 133 5.57 -6.88 -6.74
C PRO A 133 5.14 -5.43 -6.53
N CYS A 134 3.87 -5.15 -6.21
CA CYS A 134 3.37 -3.80 -5.91
C CYS A 134 3.93 -3.19 -4.62
N TRP A 135 4.59 -3.99 -3.77
CA TRP A 135 5.29 -3.54 -2.56
C TRP A 135 6.66 -4.19 -2.38
N GLY A 136 7.21 -4.69 -3.47
CA GLY A 136 8.49 -5.40 -3.50
C GLY A 136 9.69 -4.48 -3.46
N SER A 137 10.77 -4.94 -2.83
CA SER A 137 12.08 -4.28 -2.83
C SER A 137 12.91 -4.59 -4.07
N ALA A 138 12.53 -5.60 -4.85
CA ALA A 138 13.24 -6.06 -6.05
C ALA A 138 14.75 -6.25 -5.83
N TYR A 139 15.60 -5.43 -6.48
CA TYR A 139 17.06 -5.51 -6.32
C TYR A 139 17.60 -4.78 -5.08
N LEU A 140 16.77 -4.04 -4.35
CA LEU A 140 17.15 -3.55 -3.02
C LEU A 140 17.10 -4.68 -2.00
N PRO A 141 17.85 -4.59 -0.89
CA PRO A 141 17.78 -5.57 0.19
C PRO A 141 16.35 -5.83 0.67
N ALA A 142 16.03 -7.08 0.98
CA ALA A 142 14.69 -7.51 1.38
C ALA A 142 14.14 -6.80 2.63
N THR A 143 15.00 -6.21 3.45
CA THR A 143 14.60 -5.40 4.62
C THR A 143 13.78 -4.16 4.26
N TYR A 144 13.84 -3.71 3.00
CA TYR A 144 13.08 -2.56 2.50
C TYR A 144 11.78 -2.96 1.78
N GLN A 145 11.46 -4.26 1.75
CA GLN A 145 10.20 -4.73 1.21
C GLN A 145 9.04 -4.35 2.11
N GLY A 146 7.89 -4.06 1.51
CA GLY A 146 6.66 -3.81 2.25
C GLY A 146 6.21 -5.03 3.05
N THR A 147 5.90 -4.81 4.32
CA THR A 147 5.35 -5.83 5.23
C THR A 147 3.83 -5.78 5.19
N LEU A 148 3.23 -6.87 4.71
CA LEU A 148 1.79 -6.99 4.60
C LEU A 148 1.16 -7.21 5.98
N LEU A 149 0.25 -6.30 6.37
CA LEU A 149 -0.65 -6.48 7.49
C LEU A 149 -1.95 -7.11 6.99
N ARG A 150 -2.23 -8.31 7.45
CA ARG A 150 -3.41 -9.08 7.05
C ARG A 150 -4.58 -8.82 8.00
N ARG A 151 -5.77 -9.08 7.52
CA ARG A 151 -6.97 -9.04 8.36
C ARG A 151 -7.03 -10.24 9.31
N GLY A 152 -7.78 -10.09 10.39
CA GLY A 152 -8.07 -11.14 11.35
C GLY A 152 -7.11 -11.18 12.53
N ALA A 153 -7.18 -12.26 13.29
CA ALA A 153 -6.47 -12.41 14.56
C ALA A 153 -4.94 -12.55 14.44
N SER A 154 -4.42 -12.73 13.22
CA SER A 154 -2.98 -12.81 12.97
C SER A 154 -2.56 -11.85 11.86
N PRO A 155 -2.50 -10.54 12.13
CA PRO A 155 -2.19 -9.54 11.13
C PRO A 155 -0.79 -9.71 10.52
N LEU A 156 0.16 -10.17 11.31
CA LEU A 156 1.52 -10.49 10.87
C LEU A 156 1.78 -11.99 11.00
N LEU A 157 2.45 -12.55 9.99
CA LEU A 157 2.86 -13.95 10.01
C LEU A 157 4.07 -14.15 10.92
N HIS A 158 4.15 -15.32 11.53
CA HIS A 158 5.34 -15.79 12.26
C HIS A 158 5.78 -14.87 13.42
N LEU A 159 4.84 -14.18 14.07
CA LEU A 159 5.11 -13.40 15.28
C LEU A 159 5.51 -14.25 16.48
N ASN A 160 5.09 -15.51 16.50
CA ASN A 160 5.49 -16.44 17.54
C ASN A 160 6.63 -17.34 17.06
N PRO A 161 7.58 -17.69 17.94
CA PRO A 161 8.56 -18.72 17.63
C PRO A 161 7.86 -20.03 17.23
N PRO A 162 8.52 -20.88 16.42
CA PRO A 162 8.03 -22.22 16.14
C PRO A 162 7.81 -23.04 17.43
N GLU A 163 6.91 -24.02 17.38
CA GLU A 163 6.66 -24.91 18.52
C GLU A 163 7.95 -25.55 19.03
N GLY A 164 8.14 -25.57 20.34
CA GLY A 164 9.36 -26.09 20.98
C GLY A 164 10.60 -25.19 20.91
N VAL A 165 10.49 -23.99 20.33
CA VAL A 165 11.57 -23.00 20.31
C VAL A 165 11.26 -21.86 21.26
N THR A 166 12.07 -21.70 22.32
CA THR A 166 11.99 -20.53 23.20
C THR A 166 12.61 -19.30 22.53
N ARG A 167 12.21 -18.11 22.97
CA ARG A 167 12.79 -16.83 22.49
C ARG A 167 14.30 -16.77 22.71
N ASP A 168 14.79 -17.21 23.88
CA ASP A 168 16.22 -17.24 24.18
C ASP A 168 16.98 -18.20 23.24
N ARG A 169 16.38 -19.35 22.90
CA ARG A 169 16.98 -20.26 21.92
C ARG A 169 17.01 -19.63 20.53
N GLN A 170 15.95 -18.95 20.15
CA GLN A 170 15.89 -18.26 18.86
C GLN A 170 16.95 -17.15 18.78
N GLN A 171 17.10 -16.34 19.83
CA GLN A 171 18.14 -15.32 19.92
C GLN A 171 19.54 -15.91 19.77
N ARG A 172 19.87 -16.93 20.55
CA ARG A 172 21.16 -17.62 20.43
C ARG A 172 21.41 -18.19 19.04
N ASN A 173 20.40 -18.72 18.39
CA ASN A 173 20.51 -19.20 17.01
C ASN A 173 20.84 -18.05 16.03
N LEU A 174 20.20 -16.88 16.20
CA LEU A 174 20.50 -15.70 15.39
C LEU A 174 21.92 -15.18 15.61
N GLU A 175 22.36 -15.13 16.85
CA GLU A 175 23.74 -14.74 17.22
C GLU A 175 24.77 -15.70 16.59
N LEU A 176 24.51 -17.01 16.62
CA LEU A 176 25.33 -18.02 15.96
C LEU A 176 25.36 -17.83 14.43
N ILE A 177 24.19 -17.64 13.82
CA ILE A 177 24.10 -17.38 12.37
C ILE A 177 24.88 -16.12 12.01
N LYS A 178 24.76 -15.06 12.79
CA LYS A 178 25.52 -13.80 12.60
C LYS A 178 27.03 -14.04 12.70
N ALA A 179 27.48 -14.78 13.71
CA ALA A 179 28.88 -15.10 13.90
C ALA A 179 29.44 -15.93 12.72
N LEU A 180 28.70 -16.96 12.27
CA LEU A 180 29.07 -17.76 11.11
C LEU A 180 29.08 -16.93 9.82
N ASN A 181 28.10 -16.08 9.60
CA ASN A 181 28.03 -15.22 8.43
C ASN A 181 29.21 -14.21 8.39
N ASN A 182 29.61 -13.69 9.53
CA ASN A 182 30.74 -12.76 9.62
C ASN A 182 32.08 -13.44 9.26
N LEU A 183 32.23 -14.76 9.45
CA LEU A 183 33.43 -15.51 9.02
C LEU A 183 33.55 -15.58 7.48
N HIS A 184 32.43 -15.45 6.78
CA HIS A 184 32.33 -15.51 5.32
C HIS A 184 31.95 -14.17 4.69
N ALA A 185 31.92 -13.09 5.48
CA ALA A 185 31.55 -11.76 4.99
C ALA A 185 32.58 -11.23 4.01
N ASP A 186 32.12 -10.86 2.82
CA ASP A 186 32.90 -10.10 1.85
C ASP A 186 32.47 -8.63 1.93
N PRO A 187 33.38 -7.70 2.25
CA PRO A 187 33.06 -6.27 2.29
C PRO A 187 32.50 -5.72 0.97
N ALA A 188 32.81 -6.37 -0.15
CA ALA A 188 32.32 -6.01 -1.47
C ALA A 188 30.91 -6.55 -1.76
N ASP A 189 30.42 -7.52 -0.96
CA ASP A 189 29.11 -8.16 -1.13
C ASP A 189 28.20 -7.96 0.10
N SER A 190 27.33 -6.98 0.04
CA SER A 190 26.40 -6.65 1.12
C SER A 190 25.22 -7.63 1.28
N ARG A 191 25.05 -8.63 0.39
CA ARG A 191 23.87 -9.51 0.39
C ARG A 191 23.74 -10.33 1.68
N LEU A 192 24.84 -10.86 2.19
CA LEU A 192 24.86 -11.66 3.41
C LEU A 192 24.52 -10.79 4.65
N ALA A 193 25.08 -9.59 4.71
CA ALA A 193 24.79 -8.61 5.78
C ALA A 193 23.31 -8.19 5.74
N ALA A 194 22.75 -7.90 4.56
CA ALA A 194 21.35 -7.55 4.38
C ALA A 194 20.41 -8.70 4.82
N ARG A 195 20.75 -9.94 4.51
CA ARG A 195 19.97 -11.12 4.95
C ARG A 195 20.01 -11.28 6.46
N THR A 196 21.15 -11.09 7.09
CA THR A 196 21.30 -11.13 8.55
C THR A 196 20.46 -10.04 9.21
N ALA A 197 20.51 -8.80 8.70
CA ALA A 197 19.70 -7.69 9.18
C ALA A 197 18.20 -7.96 9.06
N THR A 198 17.76 -8.64 7.98
CA THR A 198 16.35 -9.05 7.81
C THR A 198 15.90 -10.02 8.90
N TYR A 199 16.72 -11.00 9.27
CA TYR A 199 16.40 -11.93 10.36
C TYR A 199 16.37 -11.24 11.72
N GLU A 200 17.30 -10.33 11.98
CA GLU A 200 17.32 -9.52 13.22
C GLU A 200 16.08 -8.62 13.31
N LEU A 201 15.68 -7.98 12.21
CA LEU A 201 14.45 -7.19 12.18
C LEU A 201 13.22 -8.06 12.47
N ALA A 202 13.11 -9.22 11.82
CA ALA A 202 12.00 -10.15 12.06
C ALA A 202 11.92 -10.59 13.53
N PHE A 203 13.05 -10.83 14.17
CA PHE A 203 13.10 -11.16 15.60
C PHE A 203 12.66 -9.97 16.48
N ARG A 204 13.16 -8.76 16.21
CA ARG A 204 12.71 -7.54 16.93
C ARG A 204 11.22 -7.30 16.75
N MET A 205 10.68 -7.52 15.56
CA MET A 205 9.24 -7.42 15.28
C MET A 205 8.41 -8.40 16.13
N GLN A 206 8.89 -9.62 16.38
CA GLN A 206 8.21 -10.57 17.25
C GLN A 206 8.05 -10.04 18.68
N MET A 207 8.92 -9.14 19.11
CA MET A 207 8.85 -8.52 20.45
C MET A 207 7.88 -7.34 20.50
N SER A 208 7.83 -6.53 19.46
CA SER A 208 7.14 -5.23 19.46
C SER A 208 5.82 -5.21 18.68
N ALA A 209 5.73 -6.00 17.60
CA ALA A 209 4.54 -6.03 16.77
C ALA A 209 3.27 -6.56 17.47
N PRO A 210 3.32 -7.50 18.45
CA PRO A 210 2.12 -7.89 19.19
C PRO A 210 1.39 -6.72 19.84
N GLU A 211 2.12 -5.75 20.40
CA GLU A 211 1.51 -4.54 20.98
C GLU A 211 0.91 -3.63 19.90
N ALA A 212 1.61 -3.47 18.78
CA ALA A 212 1.17 -2.61 17.68
C ALA A 212 -0.09 -3.13 16.96
N VAL A 213 -0.38 -4.42 17.03
CA VAL A 213 -1.56 -5.05 16.40
C VAL A 213 -2.67 -5.40 17.40
N ASP A 214 -2.47 -5.16 18.69
CA ASP A 214 -3.47 -5.43 19.73
C ASP A 214 -4.47 -4.28 19.84
N LEU A 215 -5.58 -4.41 19.11
CA LEU A 215 -6.68 -3.46 19.14
C LEU A 215 -7.55 -3.55 20.41
N SER A 216 -7.34 -4.53 21.29
CA SER A 216 -8.14 -4.68 22.51
C SER A 216 -7.96 -3.51 23.47
N ARG A 217 -6.77 -2.89 23.45
CA ARG A 217 -6.37 -1.76 24.31
C ARG A 217 -6.83 -0.40 23.77
N GLU A 218 -7.36 -0.33 22.54
CA GLU A 218 -7.83 0.90 21.94
C GLU A 218 -9.10 1.42 22.64
N THR A 219 -9.20 2.75 22.71
CA THR A 219 -10.37 3.40 23.30
C THR A 219 -11.63 3.16 22.45
N ALA A 220 -12.81 3.21 23.08
CA ALA A 220 -14.08 3.14 22.34
C ALA A 220 -14.18 4.25 21.28
N ALA A 221 -13.64 5.43 21.54
CA ALA A 221 -13.62 6.54 20.57
C ALA A 221 -12.77 6.19 19.34
N THR A 222 -11.58 5.61 19.54
CA THR A 222 -10.71 5.13 18.44
C THR A 222 -11.43 4.04 17.65
N LYS A 223 -11.99 3.04 18.32
CA LYS A 223 -12.70 1.94 17.65
C LYS A 223 -13.85 2.43 16.79
N ASN A 224 -14.66 3.35 17.32
CA ASN A 224 -15.76 3.95 16.58
C ASN A 224 -15.27 4.79 15.39
N LEU A 225 -14.18 5.58 15.56
CA LEU A 225 -13.59 6.38 14.48
C LEU A 225 -13.17 5.52 13.28
N TYR A 226 -12.61 4.33 13.54
CA TYR A 226 -12.18 3.38 12.51
C TYR A 226 -13.27 2.38 12.10
N GLY A 227 -14.48 2.48 12.67
CA GLY A 227 -15.60 1.61 12.35
C GLY A 227 -15.39 0.15 12.78
N LEU A 228 -14.58 -0.10 13.79
CA LEU A 228 -14.29 -1.47 14.26
C LEU A 228 -15.47 -2.16 14.93
N ASP A 229 -16.43 -1.38 15.41
CA ASP A 229 -17.67 -1.88 16.04
C ASP A 229 -18.82 -2.05 15.03
N ASN A 230 -18.61 -1.65 13.76
CA ASN A 230 -19.59 -1.85 12.70
C ASN A 230 -19.50 -3.29 12.20
N ALA A 231 -20.57 -4.04 12.34
CA ALA A 231 -20.69 -5.34 11.71
C ALA A 231 -20.54 -5.20 10.18
N ALA A 232 -19.59 -5.92 9.60
CA ALA A 232 -19.39 -5.97 8.15
C ALA A 232 -20.49 -6.78 7.47
#